data_c31808d15def94396ae8c60b8805e2f6
#
_entry.id   c31808d15def94396ae8c60b8805e2f6
#
_cell.length_a   1.000
_cell.length_b   1.000
_cell.length_c   1.000
_cell.angle_alpha   90.00
_cell.angle_beta   90.00
_cell.angle_gamma   90.00
#
_symmetry.space_group_name_H-M   'P 1'
#
loop_
_entity.id
_entity.type
_entity.pdbx_description
1 polymer ?
#
loop_
_entity_poly.entity_id
_entity_poly.type
_entity_poly.pdbx_seq_one_letter_code
_entity_poly.pdbx_strand_id
1 'polypeptide(L)'
;GNEKNLAYPLREQAGDYLGFFWVTDTLTNVSYKKDFFVRLRTAVTDGWMLLCEENGKASLDMVSHISATENIVSRGIWSECDFEFGKPYKLIYNYNRAKSSRLLWCEAGTFDLDKEKLQPSEESDLIYQFGDNPEKVKIAGGGLSRCTDPAREMLITADGDLYFRDARYISLGSIFDFPRNKLKKTSEYFKVSPFVGYKGFWEWPTTTAAILYDETNRRFVMLESKEEYLTELFFIGGDMDYKAETGRDMVHMEGNNEGYVFAVLKEPGRDEYYVYGMVLNGDCKVERSHYMRLNLANSDKITKFAFHPFYRLLFYATEQGDIYQFNMNTPDEKAKKILSFPNEHISVLKFNLLVPYIQYADWEREREKWLIIAGYDKTKEETVSGALRMYEFQEVTSAPKLKMEFTDLGKIV
;
A
#
# COMPACT_ATOMS: atom_id res chain seq x y z
N GLY A 1 -37.24 -29.67 -10.68
CA GLY A 1 -37.90 -29.43 -9.39
C GLY A 1 -38.98 -28.38 -9.52
N ASN A 2 -40.03 -28.49 -8.77
CA ASN A 2 -41.15 -27.52 -8.76
C ASN A 2 -40.94 -26.39 -7.75
N GLU A 3 -39.71 -26.12 -7.37
CA GLU A 3 -39.39 -25.11 -6.39
C GLU A 3 -39.16 -23.76 -7.04
N LYS A 4 -39.79 -22.69 -6.48
CA LYS A 4 -39.63 -21.32 -6.93
C LYS A 4 -38.27 -20.75 -6.54
N ASN A 5 -37.62 -21.33 -5.55
CA ASN A 5 -36.32 -20.88 -5.04
C ASN A 5 -35.26 -21.94 -5.32
N LEU A 6 -34.12 -21.52 -5.80
CA LEU A 6 -32.94 -22.36 -5.94
C LEU A 6 -32.19 -22.42 -4.59
N ALA A 7 -32.12 -23.61 -4.00
CA ALA A 7 -31.24 -23.91 -2.88
C ALA A 7 -30.19 -24.92 -3.36
N TYR A 8 -28.98 -24.46 -3.57
CA TYR A 8 -27.86 -25.28 -4.04
C TYR A 8 -26.69 -25.18 -3.06
N PRO A 9 -26.23 -26.28 -2.48
CA PRO A 9 -25.04 -26.26 -1.63
C PRO A 9 -23.83 -26.02 -2.51
N LEU A 10 -23.18 -24.85 -2.34
CA LEU A 10 -22.00 -24.51 -3.07
C LEU A 10 -20.84 -25.45 -2.69
N ARG A 11 -20.28 -26.13 -3.68
CA ARG A 11 -19.15 -27.07 -3.54
C ARG A 11 -18.03 -26.72 -4.51
N GLU A 12 -18.28 -25.73 -5.36
CA GLU A 12 -17.37 -25.24 -6.37
C GLU A 12 -16.27 -24.37 -5.72
N GLN A 13 -15.09 -24.36 -6.33
CA GLN A 13 -14.00 -23.45 -5.95
C GLN A 13 -14.37 -21.99 -6.24
N ALA A 14 -13.65 -21.03 -5.65
CA ALA A 14 -13.79 -19.62 -6.00
C ALA A 14 -13.58 -19.41 -7.51
N GLY A 15 -14.50 -18.68 -8.15
CA GLY A 15 -14.48 -18.48 -9.59
C GLY A 15 -15.77 -17.82 -10.10
N ASP A 16 -15.80 -17.54 -11.38
CA ASP A 16 -16.97 -17.00 -12.08
C ASP A 16 -17.63 -18.13 -12.88
N TYR A 17 -18.90 -18.37 -12.62
CA TYR A 17 -19.67 -19.47 -13.21
C TYR A 17 -20.86 -18.93 -13.99
N LEU A 18 -21.13 -19.54 -15.14
CA LEU A 18 -22.34 -19.30 -15.90
C LEU A 18 -23.40 -20.31 -15.48
N GLY A 19 -24.46 -19.82 -14.86
CA GLY A 19 -25.65 -20.62 -14.56
C GLY A 19 -26.79 -20.32 -15.54
N PHE A 20 -27.76 -21.20 -15.59
CA PHE A 20 -28.98 -20.94 -16.36
C PHE A 20 -30.19 -21.59 -15.70
N PHE A 21 -31.31 -20.88 -15.81
CA PHE A 21 -32.64 -21.45 -15.52
C PHE A 21 -33.20 -22.03 -16.79
N TRP A 22 -33.77 -23.24 -16.66
CA TRP A 22 -34.49 -23.89 -17.72
C TRP A 22 -35.88 -24.20 -17.22
N VAL A 23 -36.89 -23.62 -17.86
CA VAL A 23 -38.30 -23.83 -17.51
C VAL A 23 -39.04 -24.39 -18.73
N THR A 24 -39.71 -25.51 -18.55
CA THR A 24 -40.52 -26.12 -19.60
C THR A 24 -41.99 -26.00 -19.21
N ASP A 25 -42.79 -25.40 -20.08
CA ASP A 25 -44.23 -25.40 -19.97
C ASP A 25 -44.74 -26.83 -20.27
N THR A 26 -45.35 -27.46 -19.28
CA THR A 26 -45.81 -28.85 -19.39
C THR A 26 -47.04 -29.03 -20.29
N LEU A 27 -47.77 -27.97 -20.63
CA LEU A 27 -48.92 -28.02 -21.53
C LEU A 27 -48.51 -27.90 -23.00
N THR A 28 -47.58 -26.99 -23.28
CA THR A 28 -47.13 -26.68 -24.65
C THR A 28 -45.81 -27.36 -25.02
N ASN A 29 -45.10 -27.94 -24.03
CA ASN A 29 -43.78 -28.53 -24.16
C ASN A 29 -42.70 -27.51 -24.68
N VAL A 30 -42.97 -26.21 -24.53
CA VAL A 30 -42.02 -25.14 -24.89
C VAL A 30 -41.10 -24.86 -23.72
N SER A 31 -39.81 -24.78 -24.01
CA SER A 31 -38.80 -24.52 -23.00
C SER A 31 -38.21 -23.13 -23.15
N TYR A 32 -38.01 -22.47 -22.00
CA TYR A 32 -37.36 -21.15 -21.91
C TYR A 32 -36.07 -21.29 -21.09
N LYS A 33 -35.01 -20.70 -21.59
CA LYS A 33 -33.73 -20.64 -20.92
C LYS A 33 -33.36 -19.18 -20.60
N LYS A 34 -32.89 -18.93 -19.39
CA LYS A 34 -32.33 -17.65 -19.01
C LYS A 34 -31.01 -17.85 -18.32
N ASP A 35 -29.95 -17.23 -18.81
CA ASP A 35 -28.63 -17.29 -18.24
C ASP A 35 -28.48 -16.27 -17.10
N PHE A 36 -27.65 -16.60 -16.11
CA PHE A 36 -27.22 -15.72 -15.01
C PHE A 36 -25.78 -16.06 -14.62
N PHE A 37 -25.09 -15.10 -14.00
CA PHE A 37 -23.74 -15.29 -13.51
C PHE A 37 -23.74 -15.52 -11.99
N VAL A 38 -22.94 -16.48 -11.55
CA VAL A 38 -22.65 -16.73 -10.14
C VAL A 38 -21.17 -16.49 -9.93
N ARG A 39 -20.85 -15.55 -9.05
CA ARG A 39 -19.50 -15.24 -8.67
C ARG A 39 -19.24 -15.80 -7.26
N LEU A 40 -18.42 -16.85 -7.19
CA LEU A 40 -17.98 -17.42 -5.92
C LEU A 40 -16.66 -16.75 -5.51
N ARG A 41 -16.61 -16.26 -4.29
CA ARG A 41 -15.40 -15.68 -3.69
C ARG A 41 -15.13 -16.35 -2.36
N THR A 42 -13.85 -16.54 -2.04
CA THR A 42 -13.45 -16.89 -0.67
C THR A 42 -13.58 -15.67 0.23
N ALA A 43 -13.70 -15.89 1.52
CA ALA A 43 -13.74 -14.80 2.50
C ALA A 43 -12.42 -13.98 2.59
N VAL A 44 -11.41 -14.35 1.80
CA VAL A 44 -10.08 -13.72 1.79
C VAL A 44 -9.67 -13.21 0.41
N THR A 45 -10.62 -13.04 -0.53
CA THR A 45 -10.27 -12.71 -1.93
C THR A 45 -10.07 -11.22 -2.18
N ASP A 46 -10.98 -10.37 -1.70
CA ASP A 46 -10.97 -8.92 -1.95
C ASP A 46 -11.22 -8.16 -0.65
N GLY A 47 -10.36 -7.23 -0.29
CA GLY A 47 -10.53 -6.44 0.93
C GLY A 47 -9.21 -5.96 1.53
N TRP A 48 -9.21 -5.76 2.83
CA TRP A 48 -8.04 -5.30 3.59
C TRP A 48 -7.47 -6.43 4.44
N MET A 49 -6.23 -6.81 4.16
CA MET A 49 -5.41 -7.66 5.01
C MET A 49 -4.84 -6.84 6.15
N LEU A 50 -4.98 -7.31 7.36
CA LEU A 50 -4.54 -6.65 8.59
C LEU A 50 -3.51 -7.54 9.26
N LEU A 51 -2.25 -7.10 9.22
CA LEU A 51 -1.17 -7.79 9.94
C LEU A 51 -1.30 -7.45 11.42
N CYS A 52 -1.46 -8.50 12.22
CA CYS A 52 -1.65 -8.41 13.66
C CYS A 52 -0.50 -9.06 14.42
N GLU A 53 -0.30 -8.65 15.66
CA GLU A 53 0.59 -9.29 16.61
C GLU A 53 -0.24 -9.86 17.77
N GLU A 54 -0.04 -11.13 18.08
CA GLU A 54 -0.69 -11.80 19.21
C GLU A 54 0.36 -12.62 19.96
N ASN A 55 0.59 -12.28 21.22
CA ASN A 55 1.62 -12.91 22.06
C ASN A 55 3.02 -12.96 21.42
N GLY A 56 3.40 -11.88 20.72
CA GLY A 56 4.69 -11.78 20.03
C GLY A 56 4.79 -12.58 18.72
N LYS A 57 3.68 -13.14 18.23
CA LYS A 57 3.60 -13.88 16.97
C LYS A 57 2.74 -13.14 15.95
N ALA A 58 3.06 -13.32 14.67
CA ALA A 58 2.25 -12.77 13.59
C ALA A 58 0.90 -13.50 13.49
N SER A 59 -0.16 -12.73 13.35
CA SER A 59 -1.52 -13.16 13.03
C SER A 59 -2.05 -12.34 11.88
N LEU A 60 -3.06 -12.83 11.18
CA LEU A 60 -3.70 -12.14 10.06
C LEU A 60 -5.20 -12.09 10.27
N ASP A 61 -5.74 -10.88 10.25
CA ASP A 61 -7.17 -10.64 10.09
C ASP A 61 -7.46 -10.10 8.69
N MET A 62 -8.68 -10.25 8.23
CA MET A 62 -9.12 -9.69 6.96
C MET A 62 -10.53 -9.13 7.05
N VAL A 63 -10.72 -7.97 6.42
CA VAL A 63 -12.04 -7.41 6.14
C VAL A 63 -12.28 -7.52 4.65
N SER A 64 -13.12 -8.45 4.26
CA SER A 64 -13.44 -8.74 2.86
C SER A 64 -14.69 -8.00 2.41
N HIS A 65 -14.65 -7.49 1.17
CA HIS A 65 -15.77 -6.79 0.55
C HIS A 65 -16.62 -7.75 -0.24
N ILE A 66 -17.89 -7.85 0.10
CA ILE A 66 -18.86 -8.63 -0.66
C ILE A 66 -19.70 -7.73 -1.57
N SER A 67 -20.12 -6.59 -1.05
CA SER A 67 -20.88 -5.58 -1.78
C SER A 67 -20.65 -4.17 -1.21
N ALA A 68 -21.36 -3.18 -1.72
CA ALA A 68 -21.33 -1.81 -1.20
C ALA A 68 -21.69 -1.72 0.29
N THR A 69 -22.51 -2.63 0.80
CA THR A 69 -23.08 -2.62 2.15
C THR A 69 -22.71 -3.82 3.01
N GLU A 70 -22.07 -4.81 2.41
CA GLU A 70 -21.76 -6.07 3.10
C GLU A 70 -20.24 -6.32 3.12
N ASN A 71 -19.73 -6.58 4.32
CA ASN A 71 -18.35 -6.96 4.55
C ASN A 71 -18.30 -8.18 5.46
N ILE A 72 -17.32 -9.04 5.28
CA ILE A 72 -17.03 -10.17 6.15
C ILE A 72 -15.72 -9.92 6.88
N VAL A 73 -15.76 -10.08 8.20
CA VAL A 73 -14.55 -10.00 9.04
C VAL A 73 -14.09 -11.43 9.36
N SER A 74 -12.91 -11.79 8.90
CA SER A 74 -12.24 -13.06 9.22
C SER A 74 -11.06 -12.76 10.15
N ARG A 75 -11.08 -13.35 11.35
CA ARG A 75 -10.04 -13.18 12.37
C ARG A 75 -9.16 -14.41 12.47
N GLY A 76 -7.87 -14.18 12.78
CA GLY A 76 -6.93 -15.26 13.04
C GLY A 76 -6.82 -16.26 11.89
N ILE A 77 -6.70 -15.78 10.65
CA ILE A 77 -6.64 -16.62 9.43
C ILE A 77 -5.53 -17.69 9.55
N TRP A 78 -4.47 -17.38 10.31
CA TRP A 78 -3.34 -18.28 10.52
C TRP A 78 -3.44 -19.14 11.78
N SER A 79 -4.57 -19.14 12.51
CA SER A 79 -4.74 -19.91 13.75
C SER A 79 -4.54 -21.42 13.59
N GLU A 80 -4.81 -21.96 12.40
CA GLU A 80 -4.62 -23.38 12.05
C GLU A 80 -3.38 -23.60 11.16
N CYS A 81 -2.51 -22.60 11.03
CA CYS A 81 -1.30 -22.70 10.22
C CYS A 81 -0.15 -23.22 11.09
N ASP A 82 0.47 -24.31 10.67
CA ASP A 82 1.63 -24.91 11.39
C ASP A 82 2.94 -24.11 11.22
N PHE A 83 2.93 -23.00 10.47
CA PHE A 83 4.11 -22.21 10.19
C PHE A 83 4.46 -21.30 11.36
N GLU A 84 5.73 -21.34 11.81
CA GLU A 84 6.25 -20.51 12.91
C GLU A 84 6.73 -19.15 12.39
N PHE A 85 5.87 -18.14 12.44
CA PHE A 85 6.13 -16.78 11.92
C PHE A 85 7.11 -15.97 12.79
N GLY A 86 7.02 -16.09 14.13
CA GLY A 86 7.61 -15.13 15.05
C GLY A 86 6.97 -13.75 14.95
N LYS A 87 7.70 -12.71 15.33
CA LYS A 87 7.21 -11.33 15.37
C LYS A 87 6.91 -10.77 13.98
N PRO A 88 5.75 -10.11 13.76
CA PRO A 88 5.44 -9.43 12.50
C PRO A 88 6.15 -8.09 12.38
N TYR A 89 6.51 -7.70 11.16
CA TYR A 89 7.11 -6.40 10.86
C TYR A 89 6.38 -5.64 9.77
N LYS A 90 6.02 -6.29 8.65
CA LYS A 90 5.39 -5.63 7.51
C LYS A 90 4.63 -6.56 6.61
N LEU A 91 3.53 -6.04 6.04
CA LEU A 91 2.80 -6.68 4.97
C LEU A 91 2.74 -5.72 3.78
N ILE A 92 3.19 -6.18 2.60
CA ILE A 92 3.24 -5.39 1.37
C ILE A 92 2.42 -6.12 0.29
N TYR A 93 1.51 -5.40 -0.34
CA TYR A 93 0.77 -5.90 -1.50
C TYR A 93 1.19 -5.17 -2.77
N ASN A 94 1.75 -5.90 -3.72
CA ASN A 94 2.07 -5.41 -5.05
C ASN A 94 1.14 -6.05 -6.07
N TYR A 95 0.17 -5.27 -6.57
CA TYR A 95 -0.69 -5.75 -7.64
C TYR A 95 0.09 -5.83 -8.96
N ASN A 96 0.11 -7.00 -9.57
CA ASN A 96 0.61 -7.21 -10.94
C ASN A 96 -0.40 -8.11 -11.68
N ARG A 97 -0.75 -7.72 -12.91
CA ARG A 97 -1.71 -8.48 -13.73
C ARG A 97 -1.26 -9.92 -13.99
N ALA A 98 0.04 -10.15 -14.12
CA ALA A 98 0.59 -11.48 -14.35
C ALA A 98 0.68 -12.31 -13.07
N LYS A 99 1.20 -11.73 -11.99
CA LYS A 99 1.34 -12.36 -10.68
C LYS A 99 1.46 -11.27 -9.61
N SER A 100 0.40 -11.04 -8.84
CA SER A 100 0.46 -10.16 -7.66
C SER A 100 1.21 -10.84 -6.53
N SER A 101 2.00 -10.08 -5.77
CA SER A 101 2.71 -10.56 -4.58
C SER A 101 2.13 -10.00 -3.30
N ARG A 102 2.13 -10.82 -2.25
CA ARG A 102 1.68 -10.50 -0.88
C ARG A 102 2.80 -10.84 0.05
N LEU A 103 3.71 -9.89 0.24
CA LEU A 103 4.95 -10.11 0.96
C LEU A 103 4.75 -9.86 2.45
N LEU A 104 4.86 -10.92 3.24
CA LEU A 104 4.91 -10.85 4.69
C LEU A 104 6.36 -10.87 5.14
N TRP A 105 6.82 -9.79 5.78
CA TRP A 105 8.05 -9.79 6.55
C TRP A 105 7.75 -10.04 8.03
N CYS A 106 8.30 -11.11 8.57
CA CYS A 106 8.22 -11.49 9.97
C CYS A 106 9.60 -11.96 10.48
N GLU A 107 9.70 -12.36 11.73
CA GLU A 107 10.96 -12.81 12.32
C GLU A 107 11.57 -14.02 11.60
N ALA A 108 10.74 -14.92 11.09
CA ALA A 108 11.17 -16.07 10.29
C ALA A 108 11.82 -15.68 8.95
N GLY A 109 11.38 -14.60 8.31
CA GLY A 109 11.88 -14.13 7.01
C GLY A 109 10.85 -13.32 6.26
N THR A 110 10.97 -13.27 4.94
CA THR A 110 9.95 -12.67 4.06
C THR A 110 9.37 -13.73 3.13
N PHE A 111 8.06 -13.84 3.11
CA PHE A 111 7.32 -14.87 2.37
C PHE A 111 6.29 -14.25 1.43
N ASP A 112 6.14 -14.81 0.22
CA ASP A 112 5.05 -14.46 -0.70
C ASP A 112 3.85 -15.35 -0.38
N LEU A 113 2.82 -14.79 0.26
CA LEU A 113 1.63 -15.52 0.70
C LEU A 113 0.82 -16.00 -0.51
N ASP A 114 0.30 -17.23 -0.45
CA ASP A 114 -0.59 -17.73 -1.48
C ASP A 114 -1.88 -16.88 -1.58
N LYS A 115 -2.52 -16.92 -2.74
CA LYS A 115 -3.67 -16.05 -3.01
C LYS A 115 -5.01 -16.54 -2.43
N GLU A 116 -5.10 -17.83 -2.05
CA GLU A 116 -6.35 -18.46 -1.66
C GLU A 116 -6.48 -18.59 -0.15
N LYS A 117 -5.38 -18.99 0.51
CA LYS A 117 -5.34 -19.19 1.96
C LYS A 117 -4.60 -18.07 2.70
N LEU A 118 -3.85 -17.24 1.97
CA LEU A 118 -2.96 -16.20 2.53
C LEU A 118 -1.93 -16.78 3.51
N GLN A 119 -1.46 -17.99 3.25
CA GLN A 119 -0.49 -18.70 4.09
C GLN A 119 0.87 -18.75 3.40
N PRO A 120 1.98 -18.72 4.16
CA PRO A 120 3.30 -19.00 3.62
C PRO A 120 3.52 -20.51 3.49
N SER A 121 4.51 -20.88 2.70
CA SER A 121 5.13 -22.21 2.67
C SER A 121 6.65 -22.05 2.63
N GLU A 122 7.42 -23.09 2.86
CA GLU A 122 8.87 -23.04 2.71
C GLU A 122 9.29 -22.60 1.30
N GLU A 123 8.54 -23.04 0.28
CA GLU A 123 8.79 -22.67 -1.13
C GLU A 123 8.45 -21.22 -1.44
N SER A 124 7.66 -20.55 -0.59
CA SER A 124 7.29 -19.14 -0.73
C SER A 124 8.28 -18.18 -0.09
N ASP A 125 9.35 -18.69 0.53
CA ASP A 125 10.42 -17.85 1.08
C ASP A 125 11.05 -17.02 -0.06
N LEU A 126 11.13 -15.73 0.16
CA LEU A 126 11.61 -14.79 -0.84
C LEU A 126 13.11 -14.98 -1.17
N ILE A 127 13.88 -15.67 -0.30
CA ILE A 127 15.28 -16.01 -0.58
C ILE A 127 15.46 -16.70 -1.93
N TYR A 128 14.50 -17.53 -2.35
CA TYR A 128 14.55 -18.23 -3.65
C TYR A 128 14.33 -17.31 -4.86
N GLN A 129 13.96 -16.05 -4.61
CA GLN A 129 13.80 -15.05 -5.66
C GLN A 129 14.99 -14.08 -5.74
N PHE A 130 16.05 -14.28 -4.92
CA PHE A 130 17.24 -13.46 -4.89
C PHE A 130 18.45 -14.18 -5.50
N GLY A 131 19.16 -13.51 -6.39
CA GLY A 131 20.31 -14.08 -7.10
C GLY A 131 21.58 -14.20 -6.26
N ASP A 132 21.71 -13.38 -5.22
CA ASP A 132 22.85 -13.37 -4.30
C ASP A 132 22.70 -14.32 -3.10
N ASN A 133 21.60 -15.10 -3.06
CA ASN A 133 21.32 -16.12 -2.04
C ASN A 133 21.51 -15.65 -0.59
N PRO A 134 20.82 -14.62 -0.14
CA PRO A 134 20.92 -14.15 1.24
C PRO A 134 20.40 -15.22 2.21
N GLU A 135 20.97 -15.28 3.42
CA GLU A 135 20.45 -16.19 4.47
C GLU A 135 19.01 -15.87 4.86
N LYS A 136 18.64 -14.60 4.81
CA LYS A 136 17.30 -14.11 5.14
C LYS A 136 17.01 -12.78 4.43
N VAL A 137 15.83 -12.66 3.87
CA VAL A 137 15.35 -11.42 3.28
C VAL A 137 14.43 -10.68 4.25
N LYS A 138 14.68 -9.38 4.47
CA LYS A 138 13.92 -8.51 5.37
C LYS A 138 13.41 -7.30 4.59
N ILE A 139 12.17 -7.34 4.08
CA ILE A 139 11.65 -6.31 3.19
C ILE A 139 10.96 -5.19 3.97
N ALA A 140 11.65 -4.06 4.14
CA ALA A 140 11.13 -2.88 4.82
C ALA A 140 10.24 -2.00 3.93
N GLY A 141 10.42 -2.05 2.61
CA GLY A 141 9.66 -1.25 1.66
C GLY A 141 9.69 -1.81 0.26
N GLY A 142 8.99 -1.14 -0.64
CA GLY A 142 8.97 -1.52 -2.04
C GLY A 142 7.77 -0.93 -2.77
N GLY A 143 7.67 -1.25 -4.05
CA GLY A 143 6.59 -0.80 -4.90
C GLY A 143 6.69 -1.36 -6.31
N LEU A 144 5.62 -1.17 -7.06
CA LEU A 144 5.56 -1.59 -8.45
C LEU A 144 5.23 -0.41 -9.35
N SER A 145 6.23 0.10 -10.05
CA SER A 145 6.03 1.10 -11.09
C SER A 145 5.50 0.43 -12.36
N ARG A 146 4.29 0.81 -12.75
CA ARG A 146 3.58 0.29 -13.93
C ARG A 146 3.65 1.22 -15.12
N CYS A 147 4.08 2.46 -14.90
CA CYS A 147 4.05 3.53 -15.90
C CYS A 147 5.26 3.53 -16.83
N THR A 148 6.10 2.51 -16.75
CA THR A 148 7.37 2.44 -17.47
C THR A 148 7.47 1.17 -18.29
N ASP A 149 8.27 1.21 -19.34
CA ASP A 149 8.68 0.04 -20.14
C ASP A 149 10.21 -0.11 -20.08
N PRO A 150 10.72 -1.11 -19.35
CA PRO A 150 10.02 -2.12 -18.58
C PRO A 150 9.37 -1.60 -17.28
N ALA A 151 8.26 -2.22 -16.87
CA ALA A 151 7.70 -2.02 -15.53
C ALA A 151 8.67 -2.58 -14.48
N ARG A 152 8.86 -1.85 -13.36
CA ARG A 152 9.83 -2.21 -12.32
C ARG A 152 9.14 -2.58 -11.01
N GLU A 153 9.36 -3.80 -10.55
CA GLU A 153 9.09 -4.15 -9.15
C GLU A 153 10.35 -3.89 -8.35
N MET A 154 10.19 -3.12 -7.27
CA MET A 154 11.27 -2.68 -6.38
C MET A 154 11.05 -3.23 -4.98
N LEU A 155 12.10 -3.72 -4.35
CA LEU A 155 12.13 -4.12 -2.95
C LEU A 155 13.28 -3.42 -2.25
N ILE A 156 13.04 -2.92 -1.04
CA ILE A 156 14.04 -2.27 -0.20
C ILE A 156 14.14 -3.07 1.09
N THR A 157 15.34 -3.52 1.41
CA THR A 157 15.59 -4.29 2.64
C THR A 157 15.67 -3.37 3.87
N ALA A 158 15.57 -3.95 5.04
CA ALA A 158 15.76 -3.23 6.31
C ALA A 158 17.17 -2.65 6.47
N ASP A 159 18.15 -3.19 5.76
CA ASP A 159 19.53 -2.69 5.74
C ASP A 159 19.73 -1.54 4.75
N GLY A 160 18.71 -1.23 3.96
CA GLY A 160 18.68 -0.14 2.98
C GLY A 160 19.16 -0.55 1.58
N ASP A 161 19.26 -1.83 1.29
CA ASP A 161 19.60 -2.30 -0.05
C ASP A 161 18.36 -2.28 -0.95
N LEU A 162 18.53 -1.75 -2.15
CA LEU A 162 17.52 -1.70 -3.19
C LEU A 162 17.73 -2.81 -4.21
N TYR A 163 16.70 -3.59 -4.41
CA TYR A 163 16.63 -4.57 -5.51
C TYR A 163 15.46 -4.20 -6.43
N PHE A 164 15.61 -4.47 -7.72
CA PHE A 164 14.49 -4.38 -8.63
C PHE A 164 14.59 -5.40 -9.78
N ARG A 165 13.44 -5.75 -10.34
CA ARG A 165 13.33 -6.65 -11.50
C ARG A 165 12.31 -6.13 -12.50
N ASP A 166 12.34 -6.70 -13.72
CA ASP A 166 11.29 -6.46 -14.70
C ASP A 166 10.01 -7.20 -14.31
N ALA A 167 8.98 -6.43 -13.98
CA ALA A 167 7.72 -6.98 -13.50
C ALA A 167 6.93 -7.78 -14.56
N ARG A 168 7.28 -7.67 -15.85
CA ARG A 168 6.64 -8.45 -16.93
C ARG A 168 7.01 -9.93 -16.88
N TYR A 169 8.19 -10.23 -16.33
CA TYR A 169 8.76 -11.59 -16.35
C TYR A 169 8.69 -12.30 -14.99
N ILE A 170 7.94 -11.79 -14.02
CA ILE A 170 7.80 -12.40 -12.69
C ILE A 170 7.26 -13.84 -12.81
N SER A 171 6.25 -14.05 -13.66
CA SER A 171 5.67 -15.39 -13.89
C SER A 171 6.62 -16.34 -14.63
N LEU A 172 7.69 -15.83 -15.25
CA LEU A 172 8.70 -16.59 -15.96
C LEU A 172 9.99 -16.78 -15.14
N GLY A 173 9.95 -16.47 -13.84
CA GLY A 173 11.09 -16.67 -12.95
C GLY A 173 12.10 -15.52 -12.93
N SER A 174 11.69 -14.29 -13.25
CA SER A 174 12.55 -13.11 -13.04
C SER A 174 12.89 -12.98 -11.55
N ILE A 175 14.18 -12.84 -11.24
CA ILE A 175 14.72 -12.75 -9.88
C ILE A 175 15.26 -11.35 -9.59
N PHE A 176 15.53 -11.07 -8.32
CA PHE A 176 16.27 -9.92 -7.85
C PHE A 176 17.75 -10.28 -7.80
N ASP A 177 18.53 -9.83 -8.77
CA ASP A 177 19.92 -10.32 -8.98
C ASP A 177 20.86 -9.90 -7.85
N PHE A 178 21.04 -8.60 -7.67
CA PHE A 178 21.98 -8.01 -6.71
C PHE A 178 21.56 -6.57 -6.35
N PRO A 179 22.09 -5.99 -5.24
CA PRO A 179 21.76 -4.64 -4.82
C PRO A 179 22.06 -3.59 -5.90
N ARG A 180 21.16 -2.64 -6.07
CA ARG A 180 21.20 -1.59 -7.10
C ARG A 180 21.34 -0.19 -6.53
N ASN A 181 21.50 -0.03 -5.22
CA ASN A 181 21.56 1.23 -4.48
C ASN A 181 22.90 1.95 -4.61
N LYS A 182 23.29 2.25 -5.82
CA LYS A 182 24.41 3.13 -6.17
C LYS A 182 24.09 3.97 -7.39
N LEU A 183 24.77 5.09 -7.56
CA LEU A 183 24.68 5.86 -8.80
C LEU A 183 25.41 5.16 -9.94
N LYS A 184 24.88 5.27 -11.14
CA LYS A 184 25.41 4.66 -12.37
C LYS A 184 26.91 4.93 -12.59
N LYS A 185 27.40 6.08 -12.16
CA LYS A 185 28.79 6.53 -12.37
C LYS A 185 29.72 6.28 -11.18
N THR A 186 29.22 5.69 -10.11
CA THR A 186 30.00 5.45 -8.88
C THR A 186 30.08 3.96 -8.55
N SER A 187 31.06 3.60 -7.71
CA SER A 187 31.16 2.25 -7.12
C SER A 187 30.60 2.17 -5.70
N GLU A 188 30.25 3.31 -5.09
CA GLU A 188 29.84 3.39 -3.70
C GLU A 188 28.35 3.10 -3.56
N TYR A 189 28.00 2.15 -2.72
CA TYR A 189 26.64 1.84 -2.30
C TYR A 189 26.21 2.77 -1.16
N PHE A 190 24.94 3.13 -1.13
CA PHE A 190 24.32 3.93 -0.09
C PHE A 190 23.04 3.29 0.40
N LYS A 191 22.58 3.67 1.59
CA LYS A 191 21.29 3.21 2.10
C LYS A 191 20.13 3.95 1.46
N VAL A 192 19.12 3.21 1.01
CA VAL A 192 17.87 3.75 0.46
C VAL A 192 16.80 3.68 1.53
N SER A 193 16.02 4.75 1.69
CA SER A 193 14.88 4.78 2.60
C SER A 193 13.79 3.78 2.14
N PRO A 194 12.97 3.25 3.06
CA PRO A 194 11.97 2.23 2.73
C PRO A 194 10.75 2.77 1.95
N PHE A 195 10.80 4.03 1.51
CA PHE A 195 9.72 4.68 0.78
C PHE A 195 10.06 4.80 -0.70
N VAL A 196 9.04 4.60 -1.55
CA VAL A 196 9.18 4.71 -3.00
C VAL A 196 8.11 5.66 -3.54
N GLY A 197 8.56 6.73 -4.19
CA GLY A 197 7.67 7.66 -4.90
C GLY A 197 7.54 7.26 -6.36
N TYR A 198 6.38 6.79 -6.79
CA TYR A 198 6.10 6.43 -8.17
C TYR A 198 4.69 6.85 -8.57
N LYS A 199 4.46 6.96 -9.88
CA LYS A 199 3.15 7.21 -10.44
C LYS A 199 2.38 5.89 -10.53
N GLY A 200 1.20 5.83 -9.92
CA GLY A 200 0.37 4.62 -9.94
C GLY A 200 -0.35 4.40 -11.27
N PHE A 201 -0.57 5.46 -12.06
CA PHE A 201 -1.36 5.42 -13.29
C PHE A 201 -0.53 5.15 -14.54
N TRP A 202 -1.11 4.42 -15.49
CA TRP A 202 -0.55 4.17 -16.81
C TRP A 202 -0.86 5.35 -17.74
N GLU A 203 0.09 6.24 -17.92
CA GLU A 203 0.18 7.09 -19.10
C GLU A 203 1.42 6.69 -19.87
N TRP A 204 1.24 6.41 -21.13
CA TRP A 204 2.28 5.96 -22.05
C TRP A 204 3.17 7.13 -22.49
N PRO A 205 4.48 6.94 -22.60
CA PRO A 205 5.40 6.21 -21.76
C PRO A 205 6.17 7.16 -20.82
N THR A 206 6.24 6.88 -19.54
CA THR A 206 7.19 7.57 -18.66
C THR A 206 8.50 6.80 -18.62
N THR A 207 9.62 7.51 -18.55
CA THR A 207 10.94 6.90 -18.41
C THR A 207 11.43 6.89 -16.97
N THR A 208 10.87 7.74 -16.09
CA THR A 208 11.15 7.70 -14.65
C THR A 208 10.28 6.64 -13.99
N ALA A 209 10.90 5.57 -13.49
CA ALA A 209 10.21 4.51 -12.80
C ALA A 209 9.86 4.89 -11.35
N ALA A 210 10.78 5.51 -10.63
CA ALA A 210 10.57 5.91 -9.25
C ALA A 210 11.51 7.03 -8.82
N ILE A 211 11.08 7.79 -7.82
CA ILE A 211 11.91 8.63 -6.97
C ILE A 211 12.21 7.84 -5.69
N LEU A 212 13.46 7.83 -5.29
CA LEU A 212 13.99 7.19 -4.11
C LEU A 212 14.78 8.19 -3.28
N TYR A 213 15.15 7.82 -2.07
CA TYR A 213 15.94 8.68 -1.21
C TYR A 213 17.19 7.97 -0.69
N ASP A 214 18.35 8.54 -1.01
CA ASP A 214 19.66 8.17 -0.49
C ASP A 214 19.78 8.73 0.94
N GLU A 215 19.59 7.88 1.95
CA GLU A 215 19.68 8.26 3.37
C GLU A 215 21.11 8.60 3.79
N THR A 216 22.10 7.95 3.18
CA THR A 216 23.52 8.17 3.50
C THR A 216 23.93 9.61 3.16
N ASN A 217 23.55 10.09 1.98
CA ASN A 217 23.91 11.42 1.49
C ASN A 217 22.76 12.43 1.60
N ARG A 218 21.60 12.03 2.15
CA ARG A 218 20.41 12.88 2.37
C ARG A 218 19.97 13.61 1.11
N ARG A 219 19.70 12.83 0.04
CA ARG A 219 19.32 13.37 -1.26
C ARG A 219 18.30 12.52 -1.96
N PHE A 220 17.50 13.14 -2.83
CA PHE A 220 16.66 12.41 -3.78
C PHE A 220 17.50 11.86 -4.92
N VAL A 221 17.18 10.65 -5.34
CA VAL A 221 17.72 9.97 -6.51
C VAL A 221 16.57 9.39 -7.32
N MET A 222 16.79 9.06 -8.59
CA MET A 222 15.74 8.46 -9.39
C MET A 222 16.18 7.14 -10.03
N LEU A 223 15.19 6.28 -10.27
CA LEU A 223 15.32 5.11 -11.10
C LEU A 223 14.68 5.40 -12.46
N GLU A 224 15.48 5.39 -13.50
CA GLU A 224 14.99 5.40 -14.87
C GLU A 224 14.65 3.98 -15.32
N SER A 225 13.59 3.80 -16.11
CA SER A 225 13.04 2.47 -16.43
C SER A 225 14.04 1.53 -17.10
N LYS A 226 14.93 2.05 -17.95
CA LYS A 226 15.92 1.25 -18.71
C LYS A 226 17.27 1.16 -18.03
N GLU A 227 17.46 1.85 -16.91
CA GLU A 227 18.73 1.84 -16.21
C GLU A 227 18.82 0.67 -15.20
N GLU A 228 20.05 0.22 -15.00
CA GLU A 228 20.36 -0.83 -14.03
C GLU A 228 20.76 -0.31 -12.66
N TYR A 229 21.03 0.99 -12.56
CA TYR A 229 21.42 1.68 -11.34
C TYR A 229 20.70 3.01 -11.25
N LEU A 230 20.74 3.60 -10.06
CA LEU A 230 20.14 4.90 -9.81
C LEU A 230 20.89 6.02 -10.53
N THR A 231 20.18 7.09 -10.81
CA THR A 231 20.75 8.32 -11.36
C THR A 231 20.49 9.50 -10.42
N GLU A 232 21.32 10.54 -10.55
CA GLU A 232 21.06 11.80 -9.88
C GLU A 232 19.73 12.38 -10.33
N LEU A 233 18.97 12.95 -9.39
CA LEU A 233 17.72 13.61 -9.71
C LEU A 233 17.97 15.01 -10.22
N PHE A 234 17.57 15.27 -11.47
CA PHE A 234 17.59 16.60 -12.07
C PHE A 234 16.15 17.13 -12.19
N PHE A 235 15.92 18.31 -11.62
CA PHE A 235 14.65 18.99 -11.78
C PHE A 235 14.62 19.81 -13.08
N ILE A 236 13.51 19.65 -13.82
CA ILE A 236 13.24 20.42 -15.03
C ILE A 236 12.02 21.30 -14.75
N GLY A 237 12.27 22.60 -14.57
CA GLY A 237 11.20 23.56 -14.32
C GLY A 237 10.61 23.50 -12.91
N GLY A 238 9.44 24.13 -12.76
CA GLY A 238 8.76 24.33 -11.48
C GLY A 238 9.13 25.64 -10.80
N ASP A 239 8.16 26.28 -10.15
CA ASP A 239 8.31 27.60 -9.52
C ASP A 239 9.00 27.54 -8.14
N MET A 240 9.26 26.33 -7.62
CA MET A 240 9.86 26.13 -6.32
C MET A 240 11.36 25.97 -6.40
N ASP A 241 12.07 26.60 -5.47
CA ASP A 241 13.54 26.53 -5.41
C ASP A 241 14.01 25.61 -4.27
N TYR A 242 14.22 24.34 -4.60
CA TYR A 242 14.90 23.39 -3.72
C TYR A 242 15.80 22.45 -4.54
N LYS A 243 16.80 21.87 -3.88
CA LYS A 243 17.75 20.94 -4.49
C LYS A 243 17.40 19.49 -4.17
N ALA A 244 17.94 18.56 -4.98
CA ALA A 244 17.84 17.13 -4.68
C ALA A 244 18.62 16.77 -3.41
N GLU A 245 19.77 17.41 -3.18
CA GLU A 245 20.57 17.32 -1.94
C GLU A 245 19.90 18.14 -0.85
N THR A 246 19.05 17.51 -0.05
CA THR A 246 18.23 18.20 0.95
C THR A 246 18.93 18.40 2.28
N GLY A 247 19.88 17.51 2.63
CA GLY A 247 20.54 17.45 3.93
C GLY A 247 19.64 17.00 5.08
N ARG A 248 18.39 16.57 4.82
CA ARG A 248 17.37 16.23 5.81
C ARG A 248 17.13 14.74 5.89
N ASP A 249 16.53 14.28 6.97
CA ASP A 249 16.18 12.87 7.18
C ASP A 249 14.81 12.58 6.54
N MET A 250 14.70 11.48 5.77
CA MET A 250 13.44 11.04 5.19
C MET A 250 12.53 10.46 6.27
N VAL A 251 11.29 10.93 6.31
CA VAL A 251 10.28 10.47 7.26
C VAL A 251 9.13 9.73 6.57
N HIS A 252 8.72 10.23 5.43
CA HIS A 252 7.64 9.62 4.65
C HIS A 252 7.74 10.06 3.19
N MET A 253 7.41 9.18 2.26
CA MET A 253 7.25 9.51 0.85
C MET A 253 6.23 8.59 0.20
N GLU A 254 5.36 9.15 -0.61
CA GLU A 254 4.39 8.39 -1.41
C GLU A 254 4.10 9.11 -2.73
N GLY A 255 3.68 8.33 -3.72
CA GLY A 255 3.20 8.82 -5.00
C GLY A 255 1.70 8.60 -5.16
N ASN A 256 1.07 9.31 -6.10
CA ASN A 256 -0.34 9.14 -6.41
C ASN A 256 -0.57 8.82 -7.90
N ASN A 257 -1.84 8.57 -8.27
CA ASN A 257 -2.21 8.23 -9.63
C ASN A 257 -2.07 9.41 -10.61
N GLU A 258 -2.04 10.65 -10.13
CA GLU A 258 -1.86 11.85 -10.96
C GLU A 258 -0.38 12.15 -11.28
N GLY A 259 0.56 11.38 -10.71
CA GLY A 259 1.99 11.54 -10.92
C GLY A 259 2.67 12.49 -9.94
N TYR A 260 1.97 12.93 -8.89
CA TYR A 260 2.61 13.63 -7.80
C TYR A 260 3.31 12.66 -6.87
N VAL A 261 4.51 13.01 -6.47
CA VAL A 261 5.26 12.39 -5.38
C VAL A 261 5.45 13.44 -4.30
N PHE A 262 5.01 13.12 -3.10
CA PHE A 262 5.20 13.98 -1.93
C PHE A 262 6.09 13.27 -0.92
N ALA A 263 7.05 14.02 -0.38
CA ALA A 263 7.94 13.57 0.66
C ALA A 263 7.88 14.51 1.86
N VAL A 264 7.87 13.94 3.07
CA VAL A 264 8.06 14.66 4.32
C VAL A 264 9.48 14.37 4.81
N LEU A 265 10.27 15.42 4.96
CA LEU A 265 11.62 15.35 5.48
C LEU A 265 11.72 16.13 6.80
N LYS A 266 12.56 15.64 7.71
CA LYS A 266 12.80 16.22 9.03
C LYS A 266 14.19 16.86 9.07
N GLU A 267 14.29 18.06 9.65
CA GLU A 267 15.58 18.69 9.93
C GLU A 267 16.35 17.89 10.98
N PRO A 268 17.60 17.50 10.73
CA PRO A 268 18.39 16.72 11.67
C PRO A 268 18.49 17.37 13.05
N GLY A 269 18.11 16.61 14.08
CA GLY A 269 18.16 17.08 15.48
C GLY A 269 17.09 18.10 15.88
N ARG A 270 16.09 18.35 15.01
CA ARG A 270 14.97 19.28 15.28
C ARG A 270 13.63 18.66 14.92
N ASP A 271 12.56 19.08 15.58
CA ASP A 271 11.18 18.67 15.25
C ASP A 271 10.55 19.62 14.20
N GLU A 272 11.33 19.89 13.17
CA GLU A 272 10.95 20.73 12.03
C GLU A 272 10.82 19.85 10.78
N TYR A 273 9.67 19.94 10.14
CA TYR A 273 9.32 19.11 9.00
C TYR A 273 9.07 19.96 7.76
N TYR A 274 9.40 19.39 6.61
CA TYR A 274 9.28 20.04 5.31
C TYR A 274 8.62 19.11 4.31
N VAL A 275 7.72 19.63 3.48
CA VAL A 275 7.19 18.93 2.31
C VAL A 275 8.02 19.27 1.09
N TYR A 276 8.34 18.24 0.33
CA TYR A 276 8.90 18.32 -1.02
C TYR A 276 7.91 17.64 -1.97
N GLY A 277 7.36 18.39 -2.90
CA GLY A 277 6.43 17.87 -3.90
C GLY A 277 7.08 17.86 -5.28
N MET A 278 6.94 16.75 -5.97
CA MET A 278 7.46 16.49 -7.31
C MET A 278 6.34 16.03 -8.22
N VAL A 279 6.46 16.32 -9.52
CA VAL A 279 5.56 15.75 -10.55
C VAL A 279 6.42 14.94 -11.50
N LEU A 280 6.04 13.67 -11.67
CA LEU A 280 6.63 12.77 -12.64
C LEU A 280 5.92 12.98 -14.00
N ASN A 281 6.54 13.78 -14.86
CA ASN A 281 6.11 13.96 -16.24
C ASN A 281 6.80 12.94 -17.15
N GLY A 282 6.28 12.73 -18.37
CA GLY A 282 6.93 11.85 -19.36
C GLY A 282 8.39 12.27 -19.64
N ASP A 283 9.20 11.37 -20.19
CA ASP A 283 10.58 11.61 -20.64
C ASP A 283 11.62 11.98 -19.57
N CYS A 284 11.71 11.21 -18.47
CA CYS A 284 12.69 11.43 -17.37
C CYS A 284 12.61 12.82 -16.73
N LYS A 285 11.46 13.48 -16.81
CA LYS A 285 11.29 14.82 -16.30
C LYS A 285 10.63 14.78 -14.94
N VAL A 286 11.31 15.37 -13.97
CA VAL A 286 10.77 15.60 -12.64
C VAL A 286 10.70 17.10 -12.41
N GLU A 287 9.48 17.60 -12.21
CA GLU A 287 9.25 19.02 -11.93
C GLU A 287 9.03 19.23 -10.44
N ARG A 288 9.49 20.36 -9.93
CA ARG A 288 9.19 20.81 -8.58
C ARG A 288 7.74 21.28 -8.52
N SER A 289 6.97 20.83 -7.53
CA SER A 289 5.58 21.24 -7.38
C SER A 289 5.29 21.97 -6.08
N HIS A 290 5.88 21.52 -4.97
CA HIS A 290 5.63 22.08 -3.64
C HIS A 290 6.93 22.08 -2.83
N TYR A 291 7.13 23.15 -2.07
CA TYR A 291 8.16 23.19 -1.04
C TYR A 291 7.72 24.12 0.08
N MET A 292 7.62 23.60 1.28
CA MET A 292 7.21 24.38 2.44
C MET A 292 7.66 23.76 3.74
N ARG A 293 7.89 24.60 4.75
CA ARG A 293 7.97 24.18 6.14
C ARG A 293 6.56 23.91 6.66
N LEU A 294 6.39 22.81 7.37
CA LEU A 294 5.09 22.43 7.93
C LEU A 294 4.86 23.12 9.27
N ASN A 295 3.73 23.82 9.41
CA ASN A 295 3.29 24.42 10.67
C ASN A 295 2.44 23.38 11.45
N LEU A 296 3.15 22.40 12.05
CA LEU A 296 2.55 21.26 12.73
C LEU A 296 2.29 21.55 14.22
N ALA A 297 1.25 20.91 14.75
CA ALA A 297 1.01 20.82 16.20
C ALA A 297 1.59 19.50 16.73
N ASN A 298 2.17 19.52 17.94
CA ASN A 298 2.77 18.32 18.57
C ASN A 298 3.78 17.61 17.66
N SER A 299 4.66 18.38 16.99
CA SER A 299 5.61 17.87 16.01
C SER A 299 6.63 16.88 16.59
N ASP A 300 6.88 16.93 17.89
CA ASP A 300 7.75 16.01 18.62
C ASP A 300 7.15 14.61 18.82
N LYS A 301 5.88 14.42 18.50
CA LYS A 301 5.11 13.19 18.78
C LYS A 301 4.49 12.53 17.55
N ILE A 302 4.90 12.95 16.38
CA ILE A 302 4.35 12.41 15.13
C ILE A 302 4.87 11.01 14.85
N THR A 303 3.95 10.11 14.47
CA THR A 303 4.26 8.70 14.20
C THR A 303 4.02 8.31 12.74
N LYS A 304 3.04 8.90 12.06
CA LYS A 304 2.65 8.57 10.69
C LYS A 304 2.24 9.79 9.91
N PHE A 305 2.43 9.73 8.59
CA PHE A 305 1.95 10.72 7.63
C PHE A 305 1.15 10.04 6.52
N ALA A 306 0.24 10.78 5.88
CA ALA A 306 -0.47 10.39 4.66
C ALA A 306 -0.87 11.63 3.85
N PHE A 307 -0.76 11.56 2.52
CA PHE A 307 -1.23 12.61 1.63
C PHE A 307 -2.56 12.23 1.01
N HIS A 308 -3.49 13.20 0.92
CA HIS A 308 -4.74 12.97 0.19
C HIS A 308 -4.44 12.82 -1.30
N PRO A 309 -4.99 11.81 -1.99
CA PRO A 309 -4.65 11.55 -3.40
C PRO A 309 -5.07 12.65 -4.38
N PHE A 310 -6.09 13.47 -4.05
CA PHE A 310 -6.66 14.49 -4.93
C PHE A 310 -6.56 15.91 -4.40
N TYR A 311 -6.55 16.10 -3.07
CA TYR A 311 -6.48 17.42 -2.45
C TYR A 311 -5.07 17.69 -1.93
N ARG A 312 -4.72 18.96 -1.79
CA ARG A 312 -3.44 19.38 -1.19
C ARG A 312 -3.52 19.36 0.35
N LEU A 313 -3.84 18.17 0.87
CA LEU A 313 -3.96 17.90 2.30
C LEU A 313 -2.94 16.87 2.75
N LEU A 314 -2.29 17.16 3.85
CA LEU A 314 -1.43 16.24 4.58
C LEU A 314 -2.10 15.89 5.90
N PHE A 315 -2.13 14.59 6.22
CA PHE A 315 -2.60 14.08 7.50
C PHE A 315 -1.43 13.50 8.27
N TYR A 316 -1.48 13.60 9.59
CA TYR A 316 -0.51 12.92 10.44
C TYR A 316 -1.15 12.46 11.75
N ALA A 317 -0.62 11.35 12.27
CA ALA A 317 -0.98 10.77 13.56
C ALA A 317 0.09 11.09 14.60
N THR A 318 -0.31 11.15 15.86
CA THR A 318 0.59 11.32 17.01
C THR A 318 0.56 10.12 17.93
N GLU A 319 1.54 10.02 18.84
CA GLU A 319 1.62 8.97 19.87
C GLU A 319 0.42 8.93 20.80
N GLN A 320 -0.32 10.06 20.93
CA GLN A 320 -1.54 10.18 21.73
C GLN A 320 -2.79 9.66 21.01
N GLY A 321 -2.67 9.21 19.75
CA GLY A 321 -3.80 8.79 18.93
C GLY A 321 -4.60 9.95 18.33
N ASP A 322 -4.05 11.18 18.33
CA ASP A 322 -4.65 12.32 17.65
C ASP A 322 -4.30 12.32 16.16
N ILE A 323 -5.29 12.62 15.32
CA ILE A 323 -5.11 12.83 13.88
C ILE A 323 -5.27 14.32 13.56
N TYR A 324 -4.31 14.85 12.85
CA TYR A 324 -4.27 16.23 12.39
C TYR A 324 -4.34 16.30 10.87
N GLN A 325 -4.91 17.41 10.39
CA GLN A 325 -4.95 17.78 8.98
C GLN A 325 -4.18 19.10 8.78
N PHE A 326 -3.31 19.12 7.80
CA PHE A 326 -2.59 20.30 7.34
C PHE A 326 -2.97 20.62 5.90
N ASN A 327 -3.36 21.87 5.63
CA ASN A 327 -3.71 22.34 4.30
C ASN A 327 -2.48 22.98 3.63
N MET A 328 -1.94 22.32 2.62
CA MET A 328 -0.76 22.81 1.90
C MET A 328 -1.02 24.05 1.04
N ASN A 329 -2.29 24.42 0.80
CA ASN A 329 -2.64 25.67 0.12
C ASN A 329 -2.59 26.90 1.06
N THR A 330 -2.60 26.66 2.37
CA THR A 330 -2.52 27.72 3.40
C THR A 330 -1.41 27.38 4.40
N PRO A 331 -0.13 27.38 3.96
CA PRO A 331 0.99 26.85 4.75
C PRO A 331 1.26 27.64 6.05
N ASP A 332 0.81 28.86 6.14
CA ASP A 332 0.93 29.70 7.35
C ASP A 332 -0.05 29.30 8.46
N GLU A 333 -1.15 28.61 8.09
CA GLU A 333 -2.10 28.11 9.07
C GLU A 333 -1.54 26.88 9.79
N LYS A 334 -1.79 26.82 11.10
CA LYS A 334 -1.41 25.66 11.90
C LYS A 334 -2.31 24.46 11.57
N ALA A 335 -1.73 23.26 11.55
CA ALA A 335 -2.48 22.02 11.41
C ALA A 335 -3.60 21.90 12.47
N LYS A 336 -4.77 21.42 12.05
CA LYS A 336 -5.97 21.28 12.88
C LYS A 336 -6.15 19.84 13.31
N LYS A 337 -6.41 19.61 14.59
CA LYS A 337 -6.84 18.29 15.08
C LYS A 337 -8.25 18.00 14.57
N ILE A 338 -8.43 16.85 13.91
CA ILE A 338 -9.69 16.44 13.28
C ILE A 338 -10.32 15.21 13.94
N LEU A 339 -9.50 14.31 14.49
CA LEU A 339 -9.95 13.10 15.18
C LEU A 339 -9.06 12.85 16.39
N SER A 340 -9.57 12.08 17.36
CA SER A 340 -8.82 11.66 18.54
C SER A 340 -9.27 10.27 18.97
N PHE A 341 -8.30 9.38 19.17
CA PHE A 341 -8.49 8.01 19.65
C PHE A 341 -7.59 7.82 20.89
N PRO A 342 -8.02 8.36 22.05
CA PRO A 342 -7.23 8.27 23.27
C PRO A 342 -7.01 6.80 23.63
N ASN A 343 -5.82 6.46 24.08
CA ASN A 343 -5.32 5.11 24.36
C ASN A 343 -4.96 4.27 23.13
N GLU A 344 -5.27 4.70 21.91
CA GLU A 344 -4.89 3.93 20.73
C GLU A 344 -3.48 4.30 20.22
N HIS A 345 -2.77 3.30 19.76
CA HIS A 345 -1.59 3.45 18.90
C HIS A 345 -2.03 3.34 17.45
N ILE A 346 -1.77 4.39 16.66
CA ILE A 346 -2.07 4.38 15.23
C ILE A 346 -0.89 3.77 14.50
N SER A 347 -1.04 2.55 14.03
CA SER A 347 -0.03 1.81 13.26
C SER A 347 -0.13 2.05 11.76
N VAL A 348 -1.32 2.36 11.24
CA VAL A 348 -1.57 2.63 9.83
C VAL A 348 -2.33 3.94 9.65
N LEU A 349 -1.79 4.80 8.78
CA LEU A 349 -2.46 6.00 8.29
C LEU A 349 -2.16 6.11 6.81
N LYS A 350 -3.15 5.94 5.94
CA LYS A 350 -2.96 5.98 4.48
C LYS A 350 -4.26 6.16 3.71
N PHE A 351 -4.16 6.45 2.41
CA PHE A 351 -5.24 6.33 1.45
C PHE A 351 -5.09 5.09 0.59
N ASN A 352 -6.18 4.59 0.02
CA ASN A 352 -6.13 3.57 -1.01
C ASN A 352 -5.72 4.21 -2.35
N LEU A 353 -4.72 3.61 -3.02
CA LEU A 353 -4.46 3.89 -4.42
C LEU A 353 -5.07 2.76 -5.26
N LEU A 354 -6.16 3.06 -5.95
CA LEU A 354 -6.78 2.09 -6.86
C LEU A 354 -5.91 1.86 -8.08
N VAL A 355 -5.96 0.65 -8.61
CA VAL A 355 -5.24 0.30 -9.83
C VAL A 355 -6.08 0.73 -11.05
N PRO A 356 -5.65 1.71 -11.84
CA PRO A 356 -6.52 2.42 -12.79
C PRO A 356 -7.14 1.58 -13.91
N TYR A 357 -6.54 0.44 -14.27
CA TYR A 357 -7.06 -0.43 -15.34
C TYR A 357 -7.90 -1.61 -14.83
N ILE A 358 -8.20 -1.66 -13.54
CA ILE A 358 -9.21 -2.54 -12.99
C ILE A 358 -10.56 -1.84 -13.10
N GLN A 359 -11.57 -2.58 -13.55
CA GLN A 359 -12.94 -2.08 -13.55
C GLN A 359 -13.51 -2.19 -12.13
N TYR A 360 -13.47 -1.08 -11.42
CA TYR A 360 -14.11 -0.95 -10.12
C TYR A 360 -15.56 -0.48 -10.27
N ALA A 361 -16.44 -0.96 -9.40
CA ALA A 361 -17.76 -0.36 -9.24
C ALA A 361 -17.63 1.06 -8.65
N ASP A 362 -18.67 1.90 -8.83
CA ASP A 362 -18.62 3.29 -8.35
C ASP A 362 -18.37 3.38 -6.84
N TRP A 363 -18.98 2.50 -6.06
CA TRP A 363 -18.78 2.44 -4.61
C TRP A 363 -17.36 2.01 -4.19
N GLU A 364 -16.63 1.28 -5.03
CA GLU A 364 -15.23 0.93 -4.80
C GLU A 364 -14.32 2.13 -5.09
N ARG A 365 -14.63 2.89 -6.15
CA ARG A 365 -13.87 4.10 -6.52
C ARG A 365 -13.94 5.19 -5.46
N GLU A 366 -15.06 5.33 -4.77
CA GLU A 366 -15.18 6.29 -3.67
C GLU A 366 -14.17 6.05 -2.55
N ARG A 367 -13.76 4.79 -2.35
CA ARG A 367 -12.81 4.40 -1.28
C ARG A 367 -11.40 4.97 -1.47
N GLU A 368 -11.04 5.40 -2.67
CA GLU A 368 -9.76 6.08 -2.90
C GLU A 368 -9.65 7.41 -2.13
N LYS A 369 -10.81 8.03 -1.83
CA LYS A 369 -10.91 9.28 -1.07
C LYS A 369 -10.98 9.08 0.44
N TRP A 370 -10.94 7.84 0.92
CA TRP A 370 -11.11 7.57 2.34
C TRP A 370 -9.77 7.40 3.03
N LEU A 371 -9.59 8.17 4.10
CA LEU A 371 -8.45 8.01 5.00
C LEU A 371 -8.63 6.74 5.82
N ILE A 372 -7.73 5.80 5.66
CA ILE A 372 -7.66 4.56 6.42
C ILE A 372 -6.84 4.82 7.67
N ILE A 373 -7.44 4.58 8.82
CA ILE A 373 -6.82 4.68 10.14
C ILE A 373 -6.96 3.31 10.80
N ALA A 374 -5.83 2.67 11.08
CA ALA A 374 -5.85 1.42 11.81
C ALA A 374 -4.79 1.41 12.92
N GLY A 375 -5.06 0.64 13.95
CA GLY A 375 -4.17 0.54 15.10
C GLY A 375 -4.78 -0.32 16.18
N TYR A 376 -4.34 -0.14 17.42
CA TYR A 376 -4.80 -0.92 18.55
C TYR A 376 -4.92 -0.09 19.83
N ASP A 377 -5.88 -0.44 20.67
CA ASP A 377 -6.06 0.11 22.01
C ASP A 377 -5.08 -0.55 22.99
N LYS A 378 -4.19 0.25 23.58
CA LYS A 378 -3.13 -0.19 24.50
C LYS A 378 -3.66 -0.77 25.82
N THR A 379 -4.97 -0.58 26.11
CA THR A 379 -5.61 -1.03 27.35
C THR A 379 -6.36 -2.36 27.20
N LYS A 380 -6.50 -2.85 25.97
CA LYS A 380 -7.19 -4.12 25.66
C LYS A 380 -6.22 -5.27 25.43
N GLU A 381 -6.74 -6.49 25.52
CA GLU A 381 -6.00 -7.70 25.12
C GLU A 381 -5.69 -7.69 23.63
N GLU A 382 -4.50 -8.19 23.23
CA GLU A 382 -4.02 -8.13 21.85
C GLU A 382 -4.98 -8.73 20.82
N THR A 383 -5.70 -9.79 21.19
CA THR A 383 -6.65 -10.50 20.31
C THR A 383 -7.89 -9.69 19.93
N VAL A 384 -8.21 -8.63 20.68
CA VAL A 384 -9.41 -7.78 20.50
C VAL A 384 -9.12 -6.28 20.60
N SER A 385 -7.83 -5.90 20.53
CA SER A 385 -7.44 -4.50 20.68
C SER A 385 -7.50 -3.70 19.39
N GLY A 386 -7.49 -4.36 18.24
CA GLY A 386 -7.40 -3.71 16.94
C GLY A 386 -8.67 -3.05 16.47
N ALA A 387 -8.50 -1.97 15.74
CA ALA A 387 -9.58 -1.29 15.04
C ALA A 387 -9.11 -0.78 13.66
N LEU A 388 -10.00 -0.89 12.68
CA LEU A 388 -9.85 -0.34 11.33
C LEU A 388 -11.00 0.63 11.07
N ARG A 389 -10.68 1.88 10.74
CA ARG A 389 -11.66 2.94 10.45
C ARG A 389 -11.36 3.62 9.15
N MET A 390 -12.38 4.07 8.44
CA MET A 390 -12.28 4.79 7.19
C MET A 390 -13.12 6.05 7.24
N TYR A 391 -12.49 7.17 6.94
CA TYR A 391 -13.12 8.49 6.96
C TYR A 391 -13.06 9.15 5.59
N GLU A 392 -14.20 9.61 5.10
CA GLU A 392 -14.31 10.41 3.88
C GLU A 392 -14.17 11.90 4.20
N PHE A 393 -13.47 12.60 3.31
CA PHE A 393 -13.38 14.05 3.27
C PHE A 393 -14.05 14.53 1.98
N GLN A 394 -15.19 15.19 2.09
CA GLN A 394 -15.94 15.67 0.92
C GLN A 394 -15.32 16.93 0.32
N GLU A 395 -14.73 17.78 1.17
CA GLU A 395 -14.08 19.03 0.82
C GLU A 395 -12.90 19.30 1.76
N VAL A 396 -12.01 20.22 1.36
CA VAL A 396 -10.81 20.60 2.14
C VAL A 396 -11.15 21.08 3.57
N THR A 397 -12.32 21.67 3.75
CA THR A 397 -12.77 22.25 5.04
C THR A 397 -13.83 21.41 5.76
N SER A 398 -14.28 20.32 5.15
CA SER A 398 -15.32 19.46 5.74
C SER A 398 -14.80 18.68 6.94
N ALA A 399 -15.70 18.45 7.92
CA ALA A 399 -15.42 17.50 8.97
C ALA A 399 -15.33 16.07 8.41
N PRO A 400 -14.43 15.22 8.93
CA PRO A 400 -14.32 13.84 8.49
C PRO A 400 -15.62 13.07 8.79
N LYS A 401 -16.11 12.34 7.80
CA LYS A 401 -17.30 11.50 7.90
C LYS A 401 -16.90 10.04 8.00
N LEU A 402 -17.24 9.39 9.11
CA LEU A 402 -17.01 7.95 9.27
C LEU A 402 -17.83 7.16 8.22
N LYS A 403 -17.17 6.33 7.44
CA LYS A 403 -17.77 5.47 6.42
C LYS A 403 -17.83 4.01 6.85
N MET A 404 -16.75 3.52 7.45
CA MET A 404 -16.64 2.14 7.94
C MET A 404 -15.87 2.12 9.25
N GLU A 405 -16.25 1.21 10.13
CA GLU A 405 -15.54 0.89 11.36
C GLU A 405 -15.64 -0.61 11.63
N PHE A 406 -14.50 -1.21 11.94
CA PHE A 406 -14.36 -2.59 12.36
C PHE A 406 -13.53 -2.62 13.63
N THR A 407 -14.08 -3.19 14.70
CA THR A 407 -13.44 -3.29 16.02
C THR A 407 -13.23 -4.73 16.42
N ASP A 408 -12.58 -4.92 17.57
CA ASP A 408 -12.28 -6.23 18.14
C ASP A 408 -11.48 -7.13 17.20
N LEU A 409 -10.60 -6.49 16.41
CA LEU A 409 -9.59 -7.14 15.58
C LEU A 409 -8.35 -7.45 16.43
N GLY A 410 -7.44 -8.28 15.91
CA GLY A 410 -6.12 -8.48 16.51
C GLY A 410 -5.33 -7.17 16.59
N LYS A 411 -4.28 -7.12 17.41
CA LYS A 411 -3.39 -5.95 17.57
C LYS A 411 -2.72 -5.61 16.23
N ILE A 412 -3.27 -4.64 15.50
CA ILE A 412 -2.76 -4.23 14.18
C ILE A 412 -1.41 -3.51 14.31
N VAL A 413 -0.38 -3.96 13.57
CA VAL A 413 1.00 -3.48 13.67
C VAL A 413 1.54 -2.91 12.35
#